data_2284aeb029af33f9ca3aa772b49b2db7
#
_entry.id   2284aeb029af33f9ca3aa772b49b2db7
#
_cell.length_a   1.000
_cell.length_b   1.000
_cell.length_c   1.000
_cell.angle_alpha   90.00
_cell.angle_beta   90.00
_cell.angle_gamma   90.00
#
_symmetry.space_group_name_H-M   'P 1'
#
loop_
_entity.id
_entity.type
_entity.pdbx_description
1 polymer ?
#
loop_
_entity_poly.entity_id
_entity_poly.type
_entity_poly.pdbx_seq_one_letter_code
_entity_poly.pdbx_strand_id
1 'polypeptide(L)'
;MPAWDWDAPRTKEGYFHFKGGISAAIKRMKQFAPYAELLWLETKTPDLVRAQGFAAKIHQDFPGKWLVYNLSPSFNWSAHGFSDNDLRNFISDLAHAGFVLQLISLAGLHSTAVSTYELSRAFEKDGILAYVDLVQRKERELGSDMLTHQRWSGAQYMDRVLQTVSSGTCSTSSMGEDSTEHSF
;
A
#
# COMPACT_ATOMS: atom_id res chain seq x y z
N MET A 1 -12.50 42.77 11.03
CA MET A 1 -11.84 41.45 10.94
C MET A 1 -11.25 41.16 12.31
N PRO A 2 -11.40 39.95 12.88
CA PRO A 2 -10.67 39.64 14.09
C PRO A 2 -9.18 39.73 13.82
N ALA A 3 -8.45 40.42 14.66
CA ALA A 3 -7.00 40.49 14.59
C ALA A 3 -6.43 39.08 14.84
N TRP A 4 -5.63 38.59 13.93
CA TRP A 4 -4.90 37.33 14.08
C TRP A 4 -3.56 37.60 14.74
N ASP A 5 -3.36 37.03 15.95
CA ASP A 5 -2.07 37.04 16.59
C ASP A 5 -1.28 35.78 16.20
N TRP A 6 -0.24 35.97 15.43
CA TRP A 6 0.61 34.89 14.92
C TRP A 6 1.41 34.18 16.02
N ASP A 7 1.67 34.86 17.13
CA ASP A 7 2.52 34.34 18.20
C ASP A 7 1.75 33.65 19.32
N ALA A 8 0.48 34.02 19.54
CA ALA A 8 -0.33 33.45 20.60
C ALA A 8 -0.43 31.91 20.57
N PRO A 9 -0.58 31.24 19.41
CA PRO A 9 -0.65 29.78 19.36
C PRO A 9 0.73 29.09 19.19
N ARG A 10 1.85 29.82 19.26
CA ARG A 10 3.19 29.29 19.00
C ARG A 10 3.75 28.56 20.21
N THR A 11 4.38 27.40 20.00
CA THR A 11 5.15 26.67 21.01
C THR A 11 6.56 27.24 21.13
N LYS A 12 7.31 26.83 22.16
CA LYS A 12 8.73 27.21 22.34
C LYS A 12 9.62 26.75 21.17
N GLU A 13 9.26 25.64 20.52
CA GLU A 13 9.96 25.08 19.36
C GLU A 13 9.57 25.77 18.04
N GLY A 14 8.64 26.71 18.08
CA GLY A 14 8.19 27.47 16.90
C GLY A 14 7.02 26.84 16.13
N TYR A 15 6.44 25.74 16.61
CA TYR A 15 5.24 25.15 16.05
C TYR A 15 3.99 25.91 16.49
N PHE A 16 2.89 25.74 15.75
CA PHE A 16 1.63 26.35 16.10
C PHE A 16 0.67 25.34 16.72
N HIS A 17 0.04 25.70 17.82
CA HIS A 17 -1.10 24.95 18.33
C HIS A 17 -2.27 25.08 17.37
N PHE A 18 -2.86 23.96 17.01
CA PHE A 18 -3.96 23.89 16.10
C PHE A 18 -5.06 22.99 16.65
N LYS A 19 -6.31 23.48 16.65
CA LYS A 19 -7.46 22.67 17.01
C LYS A 19 -7.86 21.82 15.81
N GLY A 20 -7.32 20.61 15.74
CA GLY A 20 -7.56 19.64 14.67
C GLY A 20 -8.95 18.98 14.75
N GLY A 21 -9.05 17.85 14.06
CA GLY A 21 -10.24 17.00 14.03
C GLY A 21 -10.93 16.98 12.68
N ILE A 22 -11.97 16.16 12.55
CA ILE A 22 -12.63 15.89 11.27
C ILE A 22 -13.19 17.14 10.59
N SER A 23 -13.72 18.09 11.36
CA SER A 23 -14.26 19.35 10.82
C SER A 23 -13.17 20.21 10.18
N ALA A 24 -11.98 20.25 10.77
CA ALA A 24 -10.83 20.95 10.20
C ALA A 24 -10.33 20.24 8.94
N ALA A 25 -10.27 18.90 8.95
CA ALA A 25 -9.93 18.09 7.78
C ALA A 25 -10.90 18.34 6.62
N ILE A 26 -12.22 18.34 6.88
CA ILE A 26 -13.23 18.63 5.86
C ILE A 26 -13.05 20.03 5.25
N LYS A 27 -12.87 21.04 6.10
CA LYS A 27 -12.63 22.43 5.61
C LYS A 27 -11.41 22.51 4.72
N ARG A 28 -10.31 21.88 5.14
CA ARG A 28 -9.08 21.84 4.35
C ARG A 28 -9.26 21.11 3.02
N MET A 29 -9.89 19.93 3.04
CA MET A 29 -10.12 19.12 1.85
C MET A 29 -11.03 19.81 0.84
N LYS A 30 -12.04 20.56 1.29
CA LYS A 30 -12.88 21.36 0.40
C LYS A 30 -12.09 22.44 -0.33
N GLN A 31 -11.05 23.01 0.28
CA GLN A 31 -10.18 23.97 -0.41
C GLN A 31 -9.26 23.30 -1.44
N PHE A 32 -8.86 22.05 -1.22
CA PHE A 32 -8.02 21.31 -2.14
C PHE A 32 -8.78 20.57 -3.25
N ALA A 33 -10.06 20.29 -3.02
CA ALA A 33 -10.88 19.53 -3.95
C ALA A 33 -10.88 20.00 -5.40
N PRO A 34 -10.86 21.32 -5.72
CA PRO A 34 -10.77 21.81 -7.09
C PRO A 34 -9.43 21.50 -7.78
N TYR A 35 -8.38 21.23 -7.02
CA TYR A 35 -6.99 21.13 -7.49
C TYR A 35 -6.41 19.72 -7.39
N ALA A 36 -7.18 18.75 -6.92
CA ALA A 36 -6.74 17.38 -6.72
C ALA A 36 -7.73 16.39 -7.33
N GLU A 37 -7.26 15.33 -7.94
CA GLU A 37 -8.08 14.25 -8.48
C GLU A 37 -8.71 13.44 -7.35
N LEU A 38 -7.91 13.12 -6.32
CA LEU A 38 -8.33 12.34 -5.16
C LEU A 38 -8.06 13.11 -3.87
N LEU A 39 -8.92 12.90 -2.86
CA LEU A 39 -8.73 13.45 -1.53
C LEU A 39 -8.47 12.32 -0.54
N TRP A 40 -7.37 12.41 0.19
CA TRP A 40 -6.91 11.39 1.13
C TRP A 40 -7.40 11.67 2.55
N LEU A 41 -8.09 10.69 3.14
CA LEU A 41 -8.45 10.69 4.56
C LEU A 41 -7.57 9.73 5.33
N GLU A 42 -6.99 10.24 6.40
CA GLU A 42 -6.28 9.46 7.42
C GLU A 42 -6.96 9.62 8.77
N THR A 43 -7.11 8.52 9.50
CA THR A 43 -7.72 8.50 10.83
C THR A 43 -6.78 7.80 11.81
N LYS A 44 -6.92 8.11 13.10
CA LYS A 44 -6.12 7.48 14.16
C LYS A 44 -6.46 6.00 14.35
N THR A 45 -7.71 5.65 14.13
CA THR A 45 -8.28 4.31 14.32
C THR A 45 -9.17 3.96 13.13
N PRO A 46 -9.42 2.67 12.85
CA PRO A 46 -10.38 2.28 11.82
C PRO A 46 -11.79 2.74 12.25
N ASP A 47 -12.37 3.66 11.50
CA ASP A 47 -13.65 4.29 11.85
C ASP A 47 -14.47 4.54 10.56
N LEU A 48 -15.28 3.55 10.23
CA LEU A 48 -16.11 3.57 9.04
C LEU A 48 -17.16 4.70 9.10
N VAL A 49 -17.77 4.92 10.25
CA VAL A 49 -18.80 5.95 10.43
C VAL A 49 -18.21 7.34 10.19
N ARG A 50 -17.02 7.58 10.70
CA ARG A 50 -16.30 8.84 10.47
C ARG A 50 -15.91 9.02 9.01
N ALA A 51 -15.44 7.96 8.36
CA ALA A 51 -15.11 7.98 6.94
C ALA A 51 -16.34 8.28 6.07
N GLN A 52 -17.46 7.63 6.32
CA GLN A 52 -18.73 7.90 5.65
C GLN A 52 -19.22 9.33 5.87
N GLY A 53 -19.14 9.82 7.11
CA GLY A 53 -19.49 11.21 7.44
C GLY A 53 -18.61 12.23 6.75
N PHE A 54 -17.30 11.96 6.62
CA PHE A 54 -16.37 12.78 5.85
C PHE A 54 -16.75 12.78 4.36
N ALA A 55 -16.94 11.61 3.77
CA ALA A 55 -17.32 11.46 2.36
C ALA A 55 -18.60 12.22 2.03
N ALA A 56 -19.64 12.05 2.84
CA ALA A 56 -20.91 12.75 2.67
C ALA A 56 -20.73 14.28 2.66
N LYS A 57 -19.87 14.82 3.53
CA LYS A 57 -19.61 16.27 3.60
C LYS A 57 -18.79 16.79 2.41
N ILE A 58 -17.91 15.98 1.87
CA ILE A 58 -17.17 16.34 0.64
C ILE A 58 -18.13 16.30 -0.56
N HIS A 59 -18.92 15.23 -0.69
CA HIS A 59 -19.81 15.04 -1.83
C HIS A 59 -20.98 16.05 -1.89
N GLN A 60 -21.30 16.71 -0.77
CA GLN A 60 -22.26 17.83 -0.79
C GLN A 60 -21.83 18.97 -1.72
N ASP A 61 -20.53 19.32 -1.71
CA ASP A 61 -19.99 20.44 -2.50
C ASP A 61 -19.29 19.96 -3.78
N PHE A 62 -18.81 18.71 -3.77
CA PHE A 62 -18.06 18.09 -4.88
C PHE A 62 -18.61 16.70 -5.19
N PRO A 63 -19.80 16.59 -5.81
CA PRO A 63 -20.40 15.30 -6.15
C PRO A 63 -19.46 14.44 -6.97
N GLY A 64 -19.29 13.17 -6.59
CA GLY A 64 -18.45 12.22 -7.31
C GLY A 64 -16.93 12.41 -7.13
N LYS A 65 -16.49 13.31 -6.24
CA LYS A 65 -15.05 13.44 -5.92
C LYS A 65 -14.51 12.12 -5.36
N TRP A 66 -13.47 11.65 -5.98
CA TRP A 66 -12.79 10.43 -5.56
C TRP A 66 -12.07 10.60 -4.23
N LEU A 67 -12.19 9.60 -3.38
CA LEU A 67 -11.60 9.61 -2.05
C LEU A 67 -10.63 8.44 -1.91
N VAL A 68 -9.60 8.65 -1.07
CA VAL A 68 -8.60 7.65 -0.69
C VAL A 68 -8.63 7.47 0.81
N TYR A 69 -8.55 6.22 1.27
CA TYR A 69 -8.48 5.90 2.69
C TYR A 69 -7.19 5.15 3.03
N ASN A 70 -6.52 5.57 4.09
CA ASN A 70 -5.35 4.86 4.60
C ASN A 70 -5.77 3.81 5.63
N LEU A 71 -5.61 2.55 5.26
CA LEU A 71 -5.71 1.40 6.16
C LEU A 71 -4.38 1.25 6.90
N SER A 72 -4.12 2.15 7.84
CA SER A 72 -2.84 2.22 8.52
C SER A 72 -2.45 0.87 9.15
N PRO A 73 -1.22 0.40 8.96
CA PRO A 73 -0.72 -0.79 9.66
C PRO A 73 -0.64 -0.60 11.17
N SER A 74 -0.72 0.64 11.65
CA SER A 74 -0.84 0.97 13.09
C SER A 74 -2.22 0.72 13.67
N PHE A 75 -3.21 0.40 12.83
CA PHE A 75 -4.54 0.03 13.33
C PHE A 75 -4.48 -1.31 14.04
N ASN A 76 -4.85 -1.32 15.32
CA ASN A 76 -5.07 -2.57 16.03
C ASN A 76 -6.51 -3.04 15.83
N TRP A 77 -6.77 -3.67 14.69
CA TRP A 77 -8.10 -4.12 14.29
C TRP A 77 -8.79 -4.97 15.36
N SER A 78 -8.04 -5.91 15.97
CA SER A 78 -8.56 -6.80 17.00
C SER A 78 -9.02 -6.05 18.26
N ALA A 79 -8.33 -4.95 18.62
CA ALA A 79 -8.67 -4.15 19.79
C ALA A 79 -9.90 -3.24 19.57
N HIS A 80 -10.34 -3.05 18.33
CA HIS A 80 -11.47 -2.21 17.98
C HIS A 80 -12.80 -2.98 17.81
N GLY A 81 -12.81 -4.28 18.17
CA GLY A 81 -14.03 -5.07 18.24
C GLY A 81 -14.66 -5.43 16.88
N PHE A 82 -13.91 -5.37 15.80
CA PHE A 82 -14.36 -5.83 14.47
C PHE A 82 -14.51 -7.34 14.46
N SER A 83 -15.67 -7.82 14.04
CA SER A 83 -15.83 -9.22 13.66
C SER A 83 -15.16 -9.52 12.32
N ASP A 84 -14.93 -10.79 12.03
CA ASP A 84 -14.44 -11.22 10.72
C ASP A 84 -15.33 -10.72 9.57
N ASN A 85 -16.63 -10.63 9.79
CA ASN A 85 -17.56 -10.13 8.80
C ASN A 85 -17.39 -8.63 8.56
N ASP A 86 -17.19 -7.84 9.62
CA ASP A 86 -16.91 -6.41 9.50
C ASP A 86 -15.61 -6.18 8.73
N LEU A 87 -14.57 -6.96 9.03
CA LEU A 87 -13.28 -6.88 8.33
C LEU A 87 -13.40 -7.23 6.84
N ARG A 88 -14.18 -8.26 6.49
CA ARG A 88 -14.43 -8.63 5.09
C ARG A 88 -15.16 -7.53 4.32
N ASN A 89 -16.09 -6.84 4.96
CA ASN A 89 -16.93 -5.84 4.32
C ASN A 89 -16.34 -4.43 4.34
N PHE A 90 -15.35 -4.16 5.20
CA PHE A 90 -14.83 -2.81 5.46
C PHE A 90 -14.43 -2.06 4.18
N ILE A 91 -13.73 -2.74 3.26
CA ILE A 91 -13.31 -2.16 1.97
C ILE A 91 -14.52 -1.85 1.08
N SER A 92 -15.48 -2.77 1.02
CA SER A 92 -16.71 -2.58 0.24
C SER A 92 -17.53 -1.41 0.79
N ASP A 93 -17.64 -1.30 2.09
CA ASP A 93 -18.37 -0.21 2.75
C ASP A 93 -17.71 1.16 2.53
N LEU A 94 -16.38 1.20 2.53
CA LEU A 94 -15.63 2.39 2.12
C LEU A 94 -15.87 2.74 0.65
N ALA A 95 -15.86 1.74 -0.23
CA ALA A 95 -16.11 1.95 -1.67
C ALA A 95 -17.49 2.53 -1.93
N HIS A 96 -18.53 2.03 -1.25
CA HIS A 96 -19.89 2.59 -1.33
C HIS A 96 -19.96 4.05 -0.85
N ALA A 97 -19.07 4.46 0.04
CA ALA A 97 -18.96 5.85 0.47
C ALA A 97 -18.13 6.74 -0.48
N GLY A 98 -17.57 6.17 -1.57
CA GLY A 98 -16.79 6.90 -2.58
C GLY A 98 -15.28 6.86 -2.37
N PHE A 99 -14.76 6.01 -1.47
CA PHE A 99 -13.33 5.75 -1.37
C PHE A 99 -12.92 4.73 -2.44
N VAL A 100 -12.46 5.23 -3.56
CA VAL A 100 -12.11 4.43 -4.75
C VAL A 100 -10.73 3.76 -4.65
N LEU A 101 -9.91 4.21 -3.71
CA LEU A 101 -8.57 3.69 -3.47
C LEU A 101 -8.32 3.53 -1.98
N GLN A 102 -7.77 2.40 -1.57
CA GLN A 102 -7.34 2.12 -0.21
C GLN A 102 -5.87 1.74 -0.21
N LEU A 103 -5.15 2.21 0.79
CA LEU A 103 -3.72 1.97 0.96
C LEU A 103 -3.47 1.23 2.27
N ILE A 104 -2.70 0.15 2.20
CA ILE A 104 -2.07 -0.46 3.38
C ILE A 104 -0.59 -0.13 3.28
N SER A 105 -0.19 1.00 3.83
CA SER A 105 1.09 1.68 3.56
C SER A 105 2.33 0.80 3.74
N LEU A 106 2.33 -0.13 4.70
CA LEU A 106 3.46 -1.00 5.02
C LEU A 106 3.13 -2.50 4.85
N ALA A 107 2.10 -2.84 4.07
CA ALA A 107 1.70 -4.23 3.88
C ALA A 107 2.85 -5.10 3.35
N GLY A 108 3.57 -4.61 2.33
CA GLY A 108 4.72 -5.31 1.77
C GLY A 108 5.86 -5.51 2.78
N LEU A 109 6.17 -4.49 3.56
CA LEU A 109 7.19 -4.58 4.61
C LEU A 109 6.83 -5.65 5.65
N HIS A 110 5.60 -5.60 6.18
CA HIS A 110 5.16 -6.53 7.22
C HIS A 110 5.05 -7.96 6.71
N SER A 111 4.51 -8.18 5.53
CA SER A 111 4.43 -9.52 4.94
C SER A 111 5.81 -10.11 4.65
N THR A 112 6.74 -9.31 4.11
CA THR A 112 8.13 -9.72 3.93
C THR A 112 8.80 -10.03 5.26
N ALA A 113 8.62 -9.18 6.28
CA ALA A 113 9.20 -9.41 7.60
C ALA A 113 8.71 -10.71 8.25
N VAL A 114 7.41 -10.99 8.19
CA VAL A 114 6.82 -12.22 8.72
C VAL A 114 7.38 -13.43 7.99
N SER A 115 7.34 -13.44 6.65
CA SER A 115 7.83 -14.58 5.86
C SER A 115 9.32 -14.82 6.05
N THR A 116 10.13 -13.76 6.13
CA THR A 116 11.57 -13.88 6.39
C THR A 116 11.85 -14.38 7.80
N TYR A 117 11.07 -13.93 8.78
CA TYR A 117 11.20 -14.41 10.16
C TYR A 117 10.88 -15.91 10.27
N GLU A 118 9.77 -16.35 9.66
CA GLU A 118 9.40 -17.77 9.63
C GLU A 118 10.48 -18.60 8.95
N LEU A 119 10.95 -18.16 7.77
CA LEU A 119 12.00 -18.84 7.04
C LEU A 119 13.29 -18.96 7.86
N SER A 120 13.75 -17.85 8.47
CA SER A 120 15.00 -17.87 9.26
C SER A 120 14.94 -18.83 10.45
N ARG A 121 13.80 -18.87 11.14
CA ARG A 121 13.57 -19.79 12.27
C ARG A 121 13.54 -21.27 11.84
N ALA A 122 12.89 -21.54 10.72
CA ALA A 122 12.82 -22.87 10.17
C ALA A 122 14.17 -23.31 9.59
N PHE A 123 14.90 -22.40 8.94
CA PHE A 123 16.19 -22.68 8.33
C PHE A 123 17.26 -23.02 9.36
N GLU A 124 17.25 -22.38 10.53
CA GLU A 124 18.13 -22.72 11.66
C GLU A 124 18.00 -24.21 12.03
N LYS A 125 16.80 -24.76 11.92
CA LYS A 125 16.50 -26.15 12.36
C LYS A 125 16.61 -27.16 11.21
N ASP A 126 16.04 -26.84 10.06
CA ASP A 126 15.78 -27.79 8.97
C ASP A 126 16.62 -27.49 7.70
N GLY A 127 17.47 -26.45 7.75
CA GLY A 127 18.35 -26.08 6.64
C GLY A 127 17.59 -25.75 5.36
N ILE A 128 18.13 -26.21 4.23
CA ILE A 128 17.55 -25.91 2.90
C ILE A 128 16.14 -26.49 2.72
N LEU A 129 15.75 -27.51 3.49
CA LEU A 129 14.40 -28.06 3.44
C LEU A 129 13.36 -26.98 3.79
N ALA A 130 13.66 -26.14 4.77
CA ALA A 130 12.77 -25.03 5.14
C ALA A 130 12.51 -24.08 3.96
N TYR A 131 13.54 -23.76 3.18
CA TYR A 131 13.37 -22.93 1.98
C TYR A 131 12.51 -23.63 0.92
N VAL A 132 12.77 -24.91 0.68
CA VAL A 132 11.99 -25.69 -0.28
C VAL A 132 10.51 -25.73 0.12
N ASP A 133 10.21 -25.95 1.41
CA ASP A 133 8.84 -26.07 1.91
C ASP A 133 8.11 -24.72 1.95
N LEU A 134 8.71 -23.72 2.55
CA LEU A 134 8.08 -22.44 2.82
C LEU A 134 8.04 -21.54 1.58
N VAL A 135 8.90 -21.79 0.59
CA VAL A 135 8.99 -20.96 -0.60
C VAL A 135 8.61 -21.77 -1.83
N GLN A 136 9.46 -22.68 -2.29
CA GLN A 136 9.29 -23.32 -3.60
C GLN A 136 8.02 -24.15 -3.72
N ARG A 137 7.73 -25.01 -2.72
CA ARG A 137 6.50 -25.82 -2.71
C ARG A 137 5.27 -24.94 -2.54
N LYS A 138 5.38 -23.89 -1.72
CA LYS A 138 4.29 -22.96 -1.47
C LYS A 138 3.95 -22.13 -2.72
N GLU A 139 4.93 -21.67 -3.46
CA GLU A 139 4.70 -20.96 -4.73
C GLU A 139 4.03 -21.85 -5.78
N ARG A 140 4.44 -23.12 -5.88
CA ARG A 140 3.75 -24.10 -6.75
C ARG A 140 2.30 -24.35 -6.32
N GLU A 141 2.05 -24.54 -5.02
CA GLU A 141 0.72 -24.75 -4.47
C GLU A 141 -0.20 -23.55 -4.78
N LEU A 142 0.32 -22.34 -4.67
CA LEU A 142 -0.42 -21.11 -4.94
C LEU A 142 -0.55 -20.78 -6.43
N GLY A 143 0.14 -21.50 -7.31
CA GLY A 143 0.20 -21.19 -8.73
C GLY A 143 0.93 -19.87 -9.01
N SER A 144 1.85 -19.48 -8.12
CA SER A 144 2.69 -18.30 -8.32
C SER A 144 3.78 -18.59 -9.35
N ASP A 145 3.98 -17.68 -10.28
CA ASP A 145 5.03 -17.77 -11.30
C ASP A 145 6.35 -17.11 -10.88
N MET A 146 6.49 -16.74 -9.61
CA MET A 146 7.71 -16.16 -9.06
C MET A 146 8.91 -17.12 -9.07
N LEU A 147 8.68 -18.43 -9.13
CA LEU A 147 9.74 -19.43 -9.35
C LEU A 147 10.49 -19.18 -10.66
N THR A 148 9.82 -18.64 -11.67
CA THR A 148 10.41 -18.23 -12.94
C THR A 148 10.82 -16.75 -12.93
N HIS A 149 11.51 -16.33 -11.88
CA HIS A 149 11.82 -14.92 -11.59
C HIS A 149 12.62 -14.21 -12.69
N GLN A 150 13.39 -14.94 -13.52
CA GLN A 150 14.08 -14.37 -14.68
C GLN A 150 13.11 -13.71 -15.67
N ARG A 151 11.90 -14.23 -15.82
CA ARG A 151 10.86 -13.62 -16.68
C ARG A 151 10.42 -12.24 -16.17
N TRP A 152 10.56 -12.00 -14.89
CA TRP A 152 10.20 -10.74 -14.21
C TRP A 152 11.36 -9.74 -14.15
N SER A 153 12.59 -10.20 -14.42
CA SER A 153 13.80 -9.37 -14.32
C SER A 153 13.87 -8.26 -15.38
N GLY A 154 13.13 -8.41 -16.49
CA GLY A 154 13.23 -7.53 -17.65
C GLY A 154 14.43 -7.82 -18.54
N ALA A 155 15.22 -8.86 -18.26
CA ALA A 155 16.43 -9.20 -19.04
C ALA A 155 16.13 -9.40 -20.53
N GLN A 156 15.08 -10.15 -20.86
CA GLN A 156 14.66 -10.37 -22.26
C GLN A 156 14.29 -9.06 -22.98
N TYR A 157 13.69 -8.12 -22.27
CA TYR A 157 13.38 -6.79 -22.83
C TYR A 157 14.67 -6.03 -23.13
N MET A 158 15.58 -5.99 -22.17
CA MET A 158 16.88 -5.31 -22.35
C MET A 158 17.72 -5.96 -23.45
N ASP A 159 17.73 -7.29 -23.54
CA ASP A 159 18.41 -8.01 -24.61
C ASP A 159 17.86 -7.63 -26.00
N ARG A 160 16.54 -7.50 -26.13
CA ARG A 160 15.93 -7.04 -27.40
C ARG A 160 16.30 -5.60 -27.72
N VAL A 161 16.34 -4.71 -26.76
CA VAL A 161 16.77 -3.32 -26.93
C VAL A 161 18.25 -3.30 -27.42
N LEU A 162 19.12 -4.03 -26.72
CA LEU A 162 20.53 -4.10 -27.07
C LEU A 162 20.76 -4.71 -28.45
N GLN A 163 20.10 -5.80 -28.81
CA GLN A 163 20.14 -6.41 -30.14
C GLN A 163 19.68 -5.42 -31.21
N THR A 164 18.64 -4.64 -30.94
CA THR A 164 18.14 -3.66 -31.92
C THR A 164 19.13 -2.54 -32.18
N VAL A 165 19.77 -2.00 -31.14
CA VAL A 165 20.71 -0.87 -31.29
C VAL A 165 22.10 -1.31 -31.72
N SER A 166 22.48 -2.58 -31.53
CA SER A 166 23.79 -3.15 -31.90
C SER A 166 23.75 -3.97 -33.19
N SER A 167 22.74 -3.78 -34.04
CA SER A 167 22.60 -4.48 -35.32
C SER A 167 22.56 -6.01 -35.20
N GLY A 168 21.93 -6.51 -34.13
CA GLY A 168 21.68 -7.95 -33.92
C GLY A 168 22.78 -8.70 -33.17
N THR A 169 23.82 -8.02 -32.70
CA THR A 169 24.84 -8.64 -31.84
C THR A 169 24.66 -8.23 -30.39
N CYS A 170 24.42 -9.19 -29.52
CA CYS A 170 24.35 -8.97 -28.08
C CYS A 170 25.16 -10.06 -27.36
N SER A 171 26.24 -9.66 -26.68
CA SER A 171 27.09 -10.57 -25.91
C SER A 171 26.56 -10.80 -24.46
N THR A 172 25.46 -10.12 -24.09
CA THR A 172 24.90 -10.14 -22.76
C THR A 172 23.59 -10.92 -22.66
N SER A 173 23.24 -11.70 -23.70
CA SER A 173 22.02 -12.54 -23.64
C SER A 173 22.09 -13.46 -22.44
N SER A 174 21.22 -13.22 -21.48
CA SER A 174 21.18 -13.89 -20.17
C SER A 174 20.39 -15.20 -20.18
N MET A 175 19.64 -15.46 -21.27
CA MET A 175 18.69 -16.57 -21.39
C MET A 175 19.16 -17.57 -22.46
N GLY A 176 20.29 -18.22 -22.20
CA GLY A 176 20.77 -19.32 -23.06
C GLY A 176 20.16 -20.68 -22.72
N GLU A 177 20.36 -21.68 -23.57
CA GLU A 177 19.85 -23.06 -23.35
C GLU A 177 20.36 -23.68 -22.03
N ASP A 178 21.55 -23.25 -21.56
CA ASP A 178 22.15 -23.72 -20.31
C ASP A 178 21.72 -22.90 -19.07
N SER A 179 20.74 -22.00 -19.20
CA SER A 179 20.24 -21.23 -18.05
C SER A 179 19.32 -22.08 -17.17
N THR A 180 19.28 -21.76 -15.88
CA THR A 180 18.39 -22.44 -14.91
C THR A 180 16.93 -22.01 -15.03
N GLU A 181 16.57 -21.16 -16.00
CA GLU A 181 15.22 -20.63 -16.20
C GLU A 181 14.19 -21.74 -16.45
N HIS A 182 14.61 -22.84 -17.09
CA HIS A 182 13.74 -23.96 -17.41
C HIS A 182 13.72 -25.07 -16.33
N SER A 183 14.30 -24.81 -15.16
CA SER A 183 14.35 -25.76 -14.05
C SER A 183 13.04 -25.86 -13.24
N PHE A 184 12.06 -24.99 -13.54
CA PHE A 184 10.78 -24.93 -12.82
C PHE A 184 9.57 -24.92 -13.77
#